data_e7e9585bb1d7cb4bc7b454d44f18ba98
#
_entry.id   e7e9585bb1d7cb4bc7b454d44f18ba98
#
_cell.length_a   1.000
_cell.length_b   1.000
_cell.length_c   1.000
_cell.angle_alpha   90.00
_cell.angle_beta   90.00
_cell.angle_gamma   90.00
#
_symmetry.space_group_name_H-M   'P 1'
#
loop_
_entity.id
_entity.type
_entity.pdbx_description
1 polymer ?
#
loop_
_entity_poly.entity_id
_entity_poly.type
_entity_poly.pdbx_seq_one_letter_code
_entity_poly.pdbx_strand_id
1 'polypeptide(L)'
;LHLCDRRQRQMCIRDRFSLVLYPTCIPANRQFLISQIAALSVKEALDLYADHITVKWPNDIYWKDKKICGMLIENDLSGHNLYCSIIGIGINLNQTVFRGDAPNPVSLFQIIGKEVDREEVLHRFLSIFYRYYLSLLQEEHEDIRARYQSALYRREGYHGYKDESGEFEACIHDIESTGHLLLALRDGSIRRYAFKEVSYCK
;
A
#
# COMPACT_ATOMS: atom_id res chain seq x y z
N LEU A 1 8.88 -15.15 21.01
CA LEU A 1 9.45 -13.81 20.83
C LEU A 1 10.22 -13.80 19.51
N HIS A 2 9.54 -13.45 18.41
CA HIS A 2 10.22 -13.26 17.13
C HIS A 2 10.89 -11.89 17.14
N LEU A 3 12.22 -11.91 16.98
CA LEU A 3 13.02 -10.69 16.77
C LEU A 3 12.59 -10.04 15.45
N CYS A 4 11.84 -8.95 15.57
CA CYS A 4 11.55 -8.07 14.45
C CYS A 4 12.86 -7.43 13.99
N ASP A 5 13.23 -7.60 12.73
CA ASP A 5 14.48 -7.10 12.13
C ASP A 5 14.61 -5.58 12.37
N ARG A 6 15.70 -5.19 13.05
CA ARG A 6 15.97 -3.80 13.47
C ARG A 6 16.26 -2.82 12.32
N ARG A 7 16.29 -3.27 11.05
CA ARG A 7 16.65 -2.44 9.90
C ARG A 7 15.60 -1.42 9.45
N GLN A 8 14.35 -1.51 9.92
CA GLN A 8 13.30 -0.55 9.58
C GLN A 8 13.19 0.65 10.52
N ARG A 9 14.09 0.85 11.46
CA ARG A 9 13.96 1.84 12.55
C ARG A 9 14.44 3.26 12.26
N GLN A 10 14.80 3.65 11.04
CA GLN A 10 15.31 5.01 10.76
C GLN A 10 14.41 5.89 9.89
N MET A 11 13.13 5.61 9.78
CA MET A 11 12.19 6.59 9.25
C MET A 11 11.73 7.54 10.37
N CYS A 12 11.59 8.82 10.04
CA CYS A 12 11.21 9.88 10.99
C CYS A 12 10.01 9.48 11.86
N ILE A 13 10.18 9.51 13.18
CA ILE A 13 9.25 9.06 14.22
C ILE A 13 7.94 9.89 14.24
N ARG A 14 7.86 11.01 13.54
CA ARG A 14 6.81 12.04 13.74
C ARG A 14 5.54 11.85 12.91
N ASP A 15 5.58 11.10 11.82
CA ASP A 15 4.46 10.96 10.88
C ASP A 15 4.05 9.48 10.75
N ARG A 16 4.01 8.76 11.88
CA ARG A 16 3.63 7.34 11.95
C ARG A 16 2.52 7.14 12.96
N PHE A 17 1.59 6.28 12.59
CA PHE A 17 0.55 5.80 13.50
C PHE A 17 0.22 4.34 13.19
N SER A 18 -0.46 3.70 14.10
CA SER A 18 -0.95 2.33 13.92
C SER A 18 -2.43 2.26 14.24
N LEU A 19 -3.15 1.46 13.45
CA LEU A 19 -4.53 1.07 13.71
C LEU A 19 -4.54 -0.39 14.13
N VAL A 20 -5.37 -0.71 15.12
CA VAL A 20 -5.66 -2.08 15.53
C VAL A 20 -7.13 -2.36 15.26
N LEU A 21 -7.41 -3.41 14.49
CA LEU A 21 -8.75 -3.82 14.11
C LEU A 21 -9.00 -5.25 14.55
N TYR A 22 -10.25 -5.59 14.78
CA TYR A 22 -10.72 -6.95 15.06
C TYR A 22 -11.79 -7.37 14.04
N PRO A 23 -11.42 -7.56 12.77
CA PRO A 23 -12.34 -7.81 11.67
C PRO A 23 -12.70 -9.31 11.59
N THR A 24 -13.28 -9.86 12.64
CA THR A 24 -13.54 -11.29 12.82
C THR A 24 -14.51 -11.89 11.79
N CYS A 25 -15.24 -11.06 11.04
CA CYS A 25 -16.11 -11.48 9.93
C CYS A 25 -15.34 -11.71 8.62
N ILE A 26 -14.07 -11.28 8.52
CA ILE A 26 -13.30 -11.40 7.27
C ILE A 26 -12.59 -12.75 7.22
N PRO A 27 -12.84 -13.56 6.17
CA PRO A 27 -12.12 -14.81 5.96
C PRO A 27 -10.61 -14.58 5.73
N ALA A 28 -9.78 -15.51 6.21
CA ALA A 28 -8.32 -15.44 6.09
C ALA A 28 -7.84 -15.31 4.63
N ASN A 29 -8.52 -15.96 3.68
CA ASN A 29 -8.20 -15.88 2.25
C ASN A 29 -8.59 -14.54 1.61
N ARG A 30 -9.24 -13.64 2.35
CA ARG A 30 -9.58 -12.27 1.93
C ARG A 30 -8.85 -11.21 2.74
N GLN A 31 -7.84 -11.59 3.52
CA GLN A 31 -7.09 -10.67 4.39
C GLN A 31 -6.48 -9.47 3.64
N PHE A 32 -6.19 -9.61 2.34
CA PHE A 32 -5.63 -8.52 1.53
C PHE A 32 -6.57 -7.33 1.36
N LEU A 33 -7.89 -7.50 1.57
CA LEU A 33 -8.86 -6.40 1.59
C LEU A 33 -8.49 -5.32 2.63
N ILE A 34 -7.92 -5.71 3.78
CA ILE A 34 -7.43 -4.75 4.77
C ILE A 34 -6.30 -3.87 4.18
N SER A 35 -5.38 -4.48 3.43
CA SER A 35 -4.31 -3.75 2.75
C SER A 35 -4.86 -2.81 1.67
N GLN A 36 -5.87 -3.23 0.94
CA GLN A 36 -6.51 -2.43 -0.11
C GLN A 36 -7.20 -1.19 0.47
N ILE A 37 -8.02 -1.35 1.52
CA ILE A 37 -8.71 -0.21 2.13
C ILE A 37 -7.72 0.76 2.80
N ALA A 38 -6.65 0.26 3.43
CA ALA A 38 -5.61 1.11 4.00
C ALA A 38 -4.90 1.93 2.93
N ALA A 39 -4.50 1.29 1.82
CA ALA A 39 -3.82 1.94 0.71
C ALA A 39 -4.69 2.99 0.01
N LEU A 40 -5.96 2.64 -0.29
CA LEU A 40 -6.92 3.57 -0.87
C LEU A 40 -7.17 4.76 0.05
N SER A 41 -7.27 4.54 1.36
CA SER A 41 -7.52 5.62 2.33
C SER A 41 -6.36 6.61 2.41
N VAL A 42 -5.11 6.11 2.39
CA VAL A 42 -3.94 7.00 2.33
C VAL A 42 -3.90 7.74 1.00
N LYS A 43 -4.12 7.04 -0.12
CA LYS A 43 -4.14 7.64 -1.45
C LYS A 43 -5.17 8.76 -1.55
N GLU A 44 -6.43 8.49 -1.21
CA GLU A 44 -7.51 9.49 -1.29
C GLU A 44 -7.29 10.67 -0.34
N ALA A 45 -6.71 10.44 0.86
CA ALA A 45 -6.35 11.53 1.76
C ALA A 45 -5.25 12.44 1.17
N LEU A 46 -4.29 11.87 0.43
CA LEU A 46 -3.22 12.61 -0.22
C LEU A 46 -3.65 13.27 -1.55
N ASP A 47 -4.62 12.69 -2.26
CA ASP A 47 -5.21 13.29 -3.49
C ASP A 47 -5.84 14.68 -3.24
N LEU A 48 -6.18 14.98 -1.99
CA LEU A 48 -6.68 16.32 -1.61
C LEU A 48 -5.59 17.41 -1.67
N TYR A 49 -4.33 17.01 -1.73
CA TYR A 49 -3.17 17.90 -1.70
C TYR A 49 -2.34 17.88 -2.98
N ALA A 50 -2.30 16.73 -3.67
CA ALA A 50 -1.45 16.56 -4.86
C ALA A 50 -2.02 15.52 -5.83
N ASP A 51 -1.89 15.79 -7.14
CA ASP A 51 -2.20 14.84 -8.20
C ASP A 51 -1.14 13.74 -8.31
N HIS A 52 -1.43 12.70 -9.09
CA HIS A 52 -0.50 11.60 -9.42
C HIS A 52 -0.11 10.73 -8.22
N ILE A 53 -0.98 10.61 -7.22
CA ILE A 53 -0.83 9.65 -6.13
C ILE A 53 -1.32 8.27 -6.60
N THR A 54 -0.48 7.25 -6.44
CA THR A 54 -0.77 5.88 -6.87
C THR A 54 -0.38 4.88 -5.80
N VAL A 55 -0.97 3.70 -5.86
CA VAL A 55 -0.66 2.58 -4.96
C VAL A 55 0.37 1.67 -5.63
N LYS A 56 1.55 1.56 -5.07
CA LYS A 56 2.52 0.55 -5.51
C LYS A 56 2.37 -0.71 -4.69
N TRP A 57 1.94 -1.76 -5.33
CA TRP A 57 1.79 -3.07 -4.71
C TRP A 57 3.09 -3.52 -4.01
N PRO A 58 3.01 -4.14 -2.81
CA PRO A 58 1.75 -4.47 -2.11
C PRO A 58 1.23 -3.37 -1.16
N ASN A 59 2.08 -2.46 -0.66
CA ASN A 59 1.77 -1.67 0.53
C ASN A 59 2.48 -0.29 0.57
N ASP A 60 2.86 0.24 -0.59
CA ASP A 60 3.49 1.56 -0.69
C ASP A 60 2.60 2.55 -1.44
N ILE A 61 2.67 3.84 -1.08
CA ILE A 61 2.05 4.92 -1.84
C ILE A 61 3.13 5.74 -2.49
N TYR A 62 2.93 6.00 -3.77
CA TYR A 62 3.86 6.74 -4.60
C TYR A 62 3.23 8.04 -5.10
N TRP A 63 4.04 9.08 -5.17
CA TRP A 63 3.80 10.26 -5.99
C TRP A 63 4.70 10.19 -7.21
N LYS A 64 4.11 10.01 -8.39
CA LYS A 64 4.88 9.65 -9.60
C LYS A 64 5.78 8.43 -9.31
N ASP A 65 7.11 8.57 -9.47
CA ASP A 65 8.08 7.50 -9.20
C ASP A 65 8.75 7.56 -7.81
N LYS A 66 8.19 8.36 -6.88
CA LYS A 66 8.76 8.58 -5.55
C LYS A 66 7.86 8.07 -4.44
N LYS A 67 8.43 7.43 -3.45
CA LYS A 67 7.69 6.88 -2.31
C LYS A 67 7.33 7.97 -1.31
N ILE A 68 6.03 8.19 -1.09
CA ILE A 68 5.50 9.13 -0.11
C ILE A 68 5.00 8.44 1.17
N CYS A 69 4.56 7.18 1.08
CA CYS A 69 4.11 6.41 2.25
C CYS A 69 4.52 4.95 2.14
N GLY A 70 4.77 4.33 3.29
CA GLY A 70 4.91 2.89 3.43
C GLY A 70 4.02 2.36 4.54
N MET A 71 3.47 1.17 4.36
CA MET A 71 2.61 0.50 5.32
C MET A 71 3.17 -0.86 5.68
N LEU A 72 2.92 -1.28 6.93
CA LEU A 72 3.17 -2.63 7.41
C LEU A 72 1.86 -3.16 7.98
N ILE A 73 1.40 -4.29 7.48
CA ILE A 73 0.14 -4.89 7.91
C ILE A 73 0.44 -6.29 8.40
N GLU A 74 0.10 -6.54 9.65
CA GLU A 74 0.28 -7.81 10.34
C GLU A 74 -1.10 -8.34 10.74
N ASN A 75 -1.41 -9.56 10.33
CA ASN A 75 -2.71 -10.18 10.54
C ASN A 75 -2.54 -11.44 11.40
N ASP A 76 -3.31 -11.51 12.48
CA ASP A 76 -3.47 -12.71 13.28
C ASP A 76 -4.77 -13.42 12.89
N LEU A 77 -4.70 -14.75 12.79
CA LEU A 77 -5.82 -15.59 12.41
C LEU A 77 -6.34 -16.39 13.61
N SER A 78 -7.66 -16.57 13.65
CA SER A 78 -8.32 -17.52 14.55
C SER A 78 -9.24 -18.42 13.73
N GLY A 79 -8.85 -19.70 13.59
CA GLY A 79 -9.52 -20.61 12.67
C GLY A 79 -9.41 -20.13 11.20
N HIS A 80 -10.55 -19.90 10.55
CA HIS A 80 -10.61 -19.49 9.16
C HIS A 80 -10.80 -17.98 8.95
N ASN A 81 -10.82 -17.19 10.03
CA ASN A 81 -11.07 -15.75 9.96
C ASN A 81 -9.91 -14.95 10.54
N LEU A 82 -9.87 -13.67 10.18
CA LEU A 82 -9.01 -12.68 10.82
C LEU A 82 -9.47 -12.48 12.26
N TYR A 83 -8.54 -12.58 13.22
CA TYR A 83 -8.79 -12.22 14.60
C TYR A 83 -8.39 -10.77 14.88
N CYS A 84 -7.20 -10.39 14.47
CA CYS A 84 -6.65 -9.06 14.67
C CYS A 84 -5.87 -8.62 13.42
N SER A 85 -5.91 -7.33 13.11
CA SER A 85 -5.08 -6.73 12.09
C SER A 85 -4.43 -5.46 12.64
N ILE A 86 -3.10 -5.40 12.59
CA ILE A 86 -2.31 -4.24 13.00
C ILE A 86 -1.76 -3.56 11.75
N ILE A 87 -2.16 -2.32 11.51
CA ILE A 87 -1.80 -1.55 10.34
C ILE A 87 -0.88 -0.41 10.78
N GLY A 88 0.42 -0.54 10.56
CA GLY A 88 1.40 0.53 10.75
C GLY A 88 1.51 1.36 9.48
N ILE A 89 1.30 2.67 9.56
CA ILE A 89 1.34 3.60 8.43
C ILE A 89 2.36 4.70 8.70
N GLY A 90 3.25 4.93 7.74
CA GLY A 90 4.22 6.02 7.78
C GLY A 90 4.09 6.90 6.54
N ILE A 91 3.57 8.12 6.70
CA ILE A 91 3.39 9.09 5.62
C ILE A 91 4.48 10.15 5.73
N ASN A 92 5.17 10.45 4.64
CA ASN A 92 6.14 11.54 4.60
C ASN A 92 5.39 12.86 4.36
N LEU A 93 5.13 13.63 5.42
CA LEU A 93 4.37 14.89 5.32
C LEU A 93 5.29 16.11 5.20
N ASN A 94 6.01 16.45 6.25
CA ASN A 94 6.74 17.72 6.35
C ASN A 94 8.27 17.57 6.36
N GLN A 95 8.78 16.41 5.94
CA GLN A 95 10.23 16.19 5.86
C GLN A 95 10.84 17.00 4.71
N THR A 96 11.89 17.76 5.01
CA THR A 96 12.67 18.50 4.01
C THR A 96 13.87 17.68 3.51
N VAL A 97 14.42 16.82 4.38
CA VAL A 97 15.58 15.97 4.10
C VAL A 97 15.31 14.56 4.58
N PHE A 98 15.65 13.58 3.75
CA PHE A 98 15.60 12.17 4.10
C PHE A 98 17.00 11.65 4.43
N ARG A 99 17.11 10.93 5.56
CA ARG A 99 18.33 10.26 5.97
C ARG A 99 18.01 8.77 6.09
N GLY A 100 18.59 7.95 5.23
CA GLY A 100 18.37 6.49 5.22
C GLY A 100 18.30 5.92 3.81
N ASP A 101 18.14 4.59 3.72
CA ASP A 101 18.25 3.81 2.48
C ASP A 101 16.92 3.65 1.73
N ALA A 102 15.89 4.44 2.08
CA ALA A 102 14.61 4.37 1.37
C ALA A 102 14.80 4.80 -0.09
N PRO A 103 14.43 3.98 -1.07
CA PRO A 103 14.60 4.35 -2.47
C PRO A 103 13.63 5.47 -2.84
N ASN A 104 14.18 6.56 -3.41
CA ASN A 104 13.42 7.70 -3.96
C ASN A 104 12.32 8.24 -3.03
N PRO A 105 12.60 8.61 -1.76
CA PRO A 105 11.58 9.14 -0.87
C PRO A 105 11.19 10.57 -1.29
N VAL A 106 9.93 10.92 -1.02
CA VAL A 106 9.42 12.28 -1.17
C VAL A 106 8.45 12.58 -0.04
N SER A 107 8.35 13.85 0.37
CA SER A 107 7.34 14.31 1.31
C SER A 107 6.29 15.18 0.62
N LEU A 108 5.13 15.33 1.27
CA LEU A 108 4.09 16.22 0.79
C LEU A 108 4.59 17.67 0.74
N PHE A 109 5.39 18.10 1.76
CA PHE A 109 6.07 19.40 1.75
C PHE A 109 6.91 19.63 0.49
N GLN A 110 7.70 18.64 0.07
CA GLN A 110 8.52 18.76 -1.14
C GLN A 110 7.70 18.82 -2.43
N ILE A 111 6.46 18.31 -2.41
CA ILE A 111 5.56 18.32 -3.57
C ILE A 111 4.83 19.66 -3.69
N ILE A 112 4.27 20.18 -2.57
CA ILE A 112 3.40 21.34 -2.57
C ILE A 112 4.06 22.64 -2.08
N GLY A 113 5.27 22.57 -1.56
CA GLY A 113 6.07 23.72 -1.12
C GLY A 113 5.64 24.38 0.19
N LYS A 114 4.75 23.76 0.96
CA LYS A 114 4.26 24.25 2.26
C LYS A 114 4.03 23.14 3.25
N GLU A 115 4.13 23.46 4.54
CA GLU A 115 3.76 22.51 5.61
C GLU A 115 2.27 22.23 5.61
N VAL A 116 1.93 21.00 6.00
CA VAL A 116 0.55 20.56 6.23
C VAL A 116 0.34 20.19 7.68
N ASP A 117 -0.88 20.39 8.16
CA ASP A 117 -1.28 19.93 9.49
C ASP A 117 -1.41 18.39 9.49
N ARG A 118 -0.63 17.75 10.36
CA ARG A 118 -0.60 16.29 10.49
C ARG A 118 -1.91 15.73 11.03
N GLU A 119 -2.53 16.45 11.95
CA GLU A 119 -3.82 16.05 12.54
C GLU A 119 -4.92 16.13 11.50
N GLU A 120 -4.92 17.16 10.65
CA GLU A 120 -5.86 17.26 9.55
C GLU A 120 -5.72 16.07 8.58
N VAL A 121 -4.49 15.73 8.17
CA VAL A 121 -4.25 14.58 7.28
C VAL A 121 -4.71 13.28 7.94
N LEU A 122 -4.41 13.09 9.23
CA LEU A 122 -4.84 11.91 9.98
C LEU A 122 -6.37 11.83 10.06
N HIS A 123 -7.07 12.91 10.36
CA HIS A 123 -8.53 12.94 10.42
C HIS A 123 -9.17 12.62 9.07
N ARG A 124 -8.62 13.15 7.97
CA ARG A 124 -9.07 12.82 6.61
C ARG A 124 -8.88 11.33 6.30
N PHE A 125 -7.69 10.81 6.59
CA PHE A 125 -7.41 9.39 6.45
C PHE A 125 -8.41 8.54 7.25
N LEU A 126 -8.63 8.83 8.54
CA LEU A 126 -9.52 8.07 9.40
C LEU A 126 -10.99 8.11 8.91
N SER A 127 -11.46 9.25 8.43
CA SER A 127 -12.79 9.39 7.85
C SER A 127 -12.98 8.55 6.59
N ILE A 128 -11.99 8.54 5.71
CA ILE A 128 -12.00 7.75 4.48
C ILE A 128 -11.88 6.26 4.81
N PHE A 129 -10.96 5.90 5.72
CA PHE A 129 -10.76 4.52 6.15
C PHE A 129 -12.02 3.95 6.79
N TYR A 130 -12.70 4.71 7.64
CA TYR A 130 -13.95 4.29 8.28
C TYR A 130 -15.04 3.98 7.24
N ARG A 131 -15.18 4.81 6.20
CA ARG A 131 -16.11 4.58 5.10
C ARG A 131 -15.80 3.26 4.38
N TYR A 132 -14.53 3.04 4.00
CA TYR A 132 -14.12 1.79 3.36
C TYR A 132 -14.28 0.58 4.28
N TYR A 133 -14.02 0.75 5.56
CA TYR A 133 -14.20 -0.33 6.54
C TYR A 133 -15.68 -0.72 6.69
N LEU A 134 -16.60 0.24 6.65
CA LEU A 134 -18.04 -0.05 6.61
C LEU A 134 -18.44 -0.79 5.32
N SER A 135 -18.00 -0.34 4.15
CA SER A 135 -18.22 -1.05 2.88
C SER A 135 -17.67 -2.48 2.94
N LEU A 136 -16.50 -2.68 3.55
CA LEU A 136 -15.92 -4.00 3.74
C LEU A 136 -16.82 -4.90 4.61
N LEU A 137 -17.40 -4.36 5.69
CA LEU A 137 -18.33 -5.10 6.56
C LEU A 137 -19.67 -5.39 5.88
N GLN A 138 -20.06 -4.61 4.86
CA GLN A 138 -21.24 -4.80 4.03
C GLN A 138 -21.00 -5.71 2.81
N GLU A 139 -19.83 -6.33 2.75
CA GLU A 139 -19.41 -7.23 1.67
C GLU A 139 -19.30 -6.57 0.27
N GLU A 140 -19.13 -5.24 0.19
CA GLU A 140 -18.92 -4.48 -1.04
C GLU A 140 -17.48 -4.64 -1.58
N HIS A 141 -17.01 -5.87 -1.67
CA HIS A 141 -15.59 -6.18 -1.95
C HIS A 141 -15.18 -5.85 -3.38
N GLU A 142 -16.10 -5.96 -4.35
CA GLU A 142 -15.78 -5.73 -5.76
C GLU A 142 -15.51 -4.25 -6.06
N ASP A 143 -16.23 -3.32 -5.42
CA ASP A 143 -15.95 -1.88 -5.57
C ASP A 143 -14.57 -1.51 -4.98
N ILE A 144 -14.24 -2.04 -3.80
CA ILE A 144 -12.92 -1.86 -3.19
C ILE A 144 -11.81 -2.37 -4.12
N ARG A 145 -11.99 -3.57 -4.67
CA ARG A 145 -11.04 -4.19 -5.59
C ARG A 145 -10.86 -3.37 -6.87
N ALA A 146 -11.96 -2.95 -7.49
CA ALA A 146 -11.94 -2.15 -8.72
C ALA A 146 -11.22 -0.81 -8.51
N ARG A 147 -11.50 -0.10 -7.39
CA ARG A 147 -10.82 1.14 -7.02
C ARG A 147 -9.33 0.92 -6.78
N TYR A 148 -8.97 -0.15 -6.06
CA TYR A 148 -7.57 -0.48 -5.81
C TYR A 148 -6.82 -0.77 -7.10
N GLN A 149 -7.38 -1.54 -8.01
CA GLN A 149 -6.79 -1.83 -9.32
C GLN A 149 -6.59 -0.57 -10.16
N SER A 150 -7.58 0.33 -10.20
CA SER A 150 -7.48 1.59 -10.95
C SER A 150 -6.43 2.54 -10.35
N ALA A 151 -6.12 2.43 -9.06
CA ALA A 151 -5.16 3.26 -8.35
C ALA A 151 -3.71 2.75 -8.47
N LEU A 152 -3.47 1.59 -9.10
CA LEU A 152 -2.15 0.98 -9.12
C LEU A 152 -1.11 1.79 -9.89
N TYR A 153 0.07 1.92 -9.31
CA TYR A 153 1.27 2.41 -9.96
C TYR A 153 1.65 1.49 -11.12
N ARG A 154 1.93 2.07 -12.29
CA ARG A 154 2.23 1.33 -13.53
C ARG A 154 1.10 0.36 -13.93
N ARG A 155 -0.14 0.76 -13.71
CA ARG A 155 -1.32 -0.05 -14.04
C ARG A 155 -1.40 -0.37 -15.53
N GLU A 156 -1.05 0.59 -16.37
CA GLU A 156 -1.16 0.46 -17.83
C GLU A 156 0.20 0.27 -18.48
N GLY A 157 0.21 -0.51 -19.56
CA GLY A 157 1.40 -0.76 -20.35
C GLY A 157 2.36 -1.80 -19.77
N TYR A 158 3.40 -2.06 -20.55
CA TYR A 158 4.48 -2.98 -20.16
C TYR A 158 5.58 -2.22 -19.45
N HIS A 159 6.04 -2.76 -18.32
CA HIS A 159 7.08 -2.18 -17.49
C HIS A 159 8.11 -3.23 -17.11
N GLY A 160 9.30 -2.77 -16.74
CA GLY A 160 10.37 -3.63 -16.27
C GLY A 160 10.13 -4.15 -14.87
N TYR A 161 10.29 -5.46 -14.70
CA TYR A 161 10.26 -6.18 -13.43
C TYR A 161 11.48 -7.07 -13.31
N LYS A 162 11.80 -7.47 -12.08
CA LYS A 162 12.90 -8.38 -11.78
C LYS A 162 12.48 -9.41 -10.76
N ASP A 163 12.68 -10.69 -11.05
CA ASP A 163 12.53 -11.82 -10.15
C ASP A 163 13.86 -12.59 -9.98
N GLU A 164 13.83 -13.79 -9.43
CA GLU A 164 15.00 -14.65 -9.26
C GLU A 164 15.62 -15.10 -10.60
N SER A 165 14.83 -15.12 -11.69
CA SER A 165 15.28 -15.50 -13.04
C SER A 165 15.93 -14.34 -13.79
N GLY A 166 15.79 -13.10 -13.31
CA GLY A 166 16.35 -11.91 -13.95
C GLY A 166 15.31 -10.83 -14.23
N GLU A 167 15.67 -9.92 -15.15
CA GLU A 167 14.80 -8.81 -15.57
C GLU A 167 13.91 -9.23 -16.73
N PHE A 168 12.66 -8.79 -16.72
CA PHE A 168 11.68 -9.07 -17.76
C PHE A 168 10.67 -7.91 -17.89
N GLU A 169 9.95 -7.85 -19.01
CA GLU A 169 8.85 -6.91 -19.22
C GLU A 169 7.50 -7.58 -19.04
N ALA A 170 6.59 -6.93 -18.31
CA ALA A 170 5.23 -7.39 -18.11
C ALA A 170 4.27 -6.22 -17.85
N CYS A 171 2.97 -6.48 -17.97
CA CYS A 171 1.94 -5.57 -17.48
C CYS A 171 1.20 -6.20 -16.29
N ILE A 172 0.64 -5.36 -15.42
CA ILE A 172 -0.18 -5.83 -14.32
C ILE A 172 -1.48 -6.39 -14.91
N HIS A 173 -1.69 -7.69 -14.74
CA HIS A 173 -2.91 -8.38 -15.15
C HIS A 173 -3.99 -8.24 -14.08
N ASP A 174 -3.70 -8.69 -12.87
CA ASP A 174 -4.64 -8.67 -11.73
C ASP A 174 -3.89 -8.75 -10.39
N ILE A 175 -4.64 -8.58 -9.30
CA ILE A 175 -4.20 -8.91 -7.95
C ILE A 175 -5.27 -9.82 -7.33
N GLU A 176 -4.85 -11.01 -6.93
CA GLU A 176 -5.74 -11.99 -6.32
C GLU A 176 -6.26 -11.54 -4.95
N SER A 177 -7.36 -12.15 -4.50
CA SER A 177 -7.92 -11.93 -3.15
C SER A 177 -6.94 -12.24 -2.02
N THR A 178 -5.99 -13.12 -2.29
CA THR A 178 -4.88 -13.46 -1.38
C THR A 178 -3.75 -12.45 -1.37
N GLY A 179 -3.79 -11.46 -2.28
CA GLY A 179 -2.77 -10.41 -2.41
C GLY A 179 -1.64 -10.72 -3.39
N HIS A 180 -1.65 -11.86 -4.09
CA HIS A 180 -0.63 -12.14 -5.10
C HIS A 180 -0.81 -11.26 -6.33
N LEU A 181 0.31 -10.76 -6.84
CA LEU A 181 0.37 -9.99 -8.08
C LEU A 181 0.45 -10.93 -9.27
N LEU A 182 -0.42 -10.75 -10.24
CA LEU A 182 -0.40 -11.44 -11.53
C LEU A 182 0.15 -10.49 -12.60
N LEU A 183 1.23 -10.91 -13.23
CA LEU A 183 1.88 -10.18 -14.32
C LEU A 183 1.74 -10.95 -15.63
N ALA A 184 1.17 -10.31 -16.66
CA ALA A 184 1.07 -10.86 -18.01
C ALA A 184 2.30 -10.45 -18.83
N LEU A 185 2.97 -11.44 -19.41
CA LEU A 185 4.09 -11.27 -20.30
C LEU A 185 3.64 -11.02 -21.74
N ARG A 186 4.56 -10.59 -22.63
CA ARG A 186 4.25 -10.34 -24.04
C ARG A 186 3.86 -11.58 -24.83
N ASP A 187 4.26 -12.75 -24.39
CA ASP A 187 3.89 -14.06 -24.98
C ASP A 187 2.51 -14.55 -24.55
N GLY A 188 1.80 -13.79 -23.71
CA GLY A 188 0.50 -14.13 -23.17
C GLY A 188 0.53 -15.00 -21.91
N SER A 189 1.70 -15.45 -21.47
CA SER A 189 1.82 -16.18 -20.20
C SER A 189 1.61 -15.27 -19.00
N ILE A 190 1.11 -15.84 -17.91
CA ILE A 190 0.89 -15.11 -16.65
C ILE A 190 1.81 -15.69 -15.58
N ARG A 191 2.56 -14.81 -14.92
CA ARG A 191 3.37 -15.13 -13.74
C ARG A 191 2.68 -14.62 -12.49
N ARG A 192 2.75 -15.41 -11.42
CA ARG A 192 2.14 -15.14 -10.12
C ARG A 192 3.23 -14.92 -9.07
N TYR A 193 3.12 -13.83 -8.31
CA TYR A 193 4.13 -13.44 -7.34
C TYR A 193 3.54 -13.13 -5.97
N ALA A 194 4.14 -13.70 -4.93
CA ALA A 194 3.96 -13.26 -3.57
C ALA A 194 4.83 -12.02 -3.26
N PHE A 195 4.61 -11.42 -2.11
CA PHE A 195 5.41 -10.28 -1.65
C PHE A 195 6.90 -10.62 -1.59
N LYS A 196 7.76 -9.74 -2.11
CA LYS A 196 9.22 -9.84 -2.25
C LYS A 196 9.75 -10.80 -3.32
N GLU A 197 8.91 -11.55 -4.01
CA GLU A 197 9.36 -12.43 -5.11
C GLU A 197 9.63 -11.65 -6.39
N VAL A 198 9.05 -10.46 -6.53
CA VAL A 198 9.26 -9.58 -7.68
C VAL A 198 9.49 -8.15 -7.24
N SER A 199 10.33 -7.44 -7.99
CA SER A 199 10.60 -6.00 -7.81
C SER A 199 10.39 -5.25 -9.12
N TYR A 200 10.03 -3.96 -8.99
CA TYR A 200 9.89 -3.04 -10.13
C TYR A 200 11.28 -2.53 -10.53
N CYS A 201 11.66 -2.66 -11.80
CA CYS A 201 12.85 -2.02 -12.35
C CYS A 201 12.67 -0.51 -12.48
N LYS A 202 13.78 0.25 -12.54
CA LYS A 202 13.77 1.71 -12.73
C LYS A 202 13.34 2.09 -14.14
#